data_aefd19439f0a078562edcdcb195383e9
#
_entry.id   aefd19439f0a078562edcdcb195383e9
#
_cell.length_a   1.000
_cell.length_b   1.000
_cell.length_c   1.000
_cell.angle_alpha   90.00
_cell.angle_beta   90.00
_cell.angle_gamma   90.00
#
_symmetry.space_group_name_H-M   'P 1'
#
loop_
_entity.id
_entity.type
_entity.pdbx_description
1 polymer ?
#
loop_
_entity_poly.entity_id
_entity_poly.type
_entity_poly.pdbx_seq_one_letter_code
_entity_poly.pdbx_strand_id
1 'polypeptide(L)'
;LEFRRVLFRSREVDVEDVTLPLKNIIRKMNEDDQETYYRNERDANDALELCKKVVKDQQLDMRLVNCEYTLDKSKVIFNFTADDRIDFRKLVKVLAQNLKTRIELRQIGVRDEAKLLGGIGPCGRSLCCSTFLGDFEPVSIKMAKDQNLSLNPTKISGACGRLMCCLKYENDYYEEARTQLPDVGDMIQTPDGHGKVIGLNILDISMQVKIEGLEQPLEYKMEEIEVFN
;
A
#
# COMPACT_ATOMS: atom_id res chain seq x y z
N LEU A 1 -13.80 -1.41 -12.09
CA LEU A 1 -13.03 -0.78 -10.99
C LEU A 1 -12.11 0.33 -11.48
N GLU A 2 -11.41 0.19 -12.62
CA GLU A 2 -10.62 1.27 -13.22
C GLU A 2 -11.49 2.46 -13.64
N PHE A 3 -12.69 2.22 -14.13
CA PHE A 3 -13.61 3.30 -14.52
C PHE A 3 -14.10 4.14 -13.34
N ARG A 4 -14.35 3.56 -12.16
CA ARG A 4 -14.70 4.31 -10.94
C ARG A 4 -13.54 5.16 -10.44
N ARG A 5 -12.29 4.70 -10.60
CA ARG A 5 -11.10 5.47 -10.19
C ARG A 5 -10.89 6.72 -11.03
N VAL A 6 -11.16 6.66 -12.33
CA VAL A 6 -11.00 7.81 -13.24
C VAL A 6 -12.03 8.91 -12.94
N LEU A 7 -13.27 8.56 -12.58
CA LEU A 7 -14.34 9.54 -12.34
C LEU A 7 -14.23 10.29 -11.00
N PHE A 8 -13.59 9.70 -9.97
CA PHE A 8 -13.58 10.29 -8.62
C PHE A 8 -12.21 10.79 -8.15
N ARG A 9 -11.15 10.58 -8.91
CA ARG A 9 -9.77 10.92 -8.53
C ARG A 9 -8.95 11.53 -9.68
N SER A 10 -9.58 12.22 -10.62
CA SER A 10 -8.85 13.03 -11.57
C SER A 10 -8.22 14.21 -10.84
N ARG A 11 -6.93 14.40 -11.00
CA ARG A 11 -6.18 15.57 -10.57
C ARG A 11 -5.45 16.14 -11.78
N GLU A 12 -5.25 17.44 -11.77
CA GLU A 12 -4.32 18.04 -12.71
C GLU A 12 -2.91 17.58 -12.36
N VAL A 13 -2.16 17.16 -13.36
CA VAL A 13 -0.76 16.76 -13.24
C VAL A 13 0.03 17.49 -14.29
N ASP A 14 1.30 17.80 -13.99
CA ASP A 14 2.19 18.39 -14.95
C ASP A 14 2.46 17.45 -16.13
N VAL A 15 2.69 18.01 -17.30
CA VAL A 15 2.89 17.21 -18.53
C VAL A 15 4.10 16.27 -18.41
N GLU A 16 5.08 16.63 -17.59
CA GLU A 16 6.28 15.84 -17.33
C GLU A 16 5.98 14.56 -16.51
N ASP A 17 4.93 14.57 -15.69
CA ASP A 17 4.49 13.43 -14.86
C ASP A 17 3.58 12.45 -15.61
N VAL A 18 3.28 12.74 -16.89
CA VAL A 18 2.36 11.93 -17.69
C VAL A 18 3.08 10.77 -18.35
N THR A 19 2.68 9.54 -18.00
CA THR A 19 3.20 8.33 -18.66
C THR A 19 2.60 8.16 -20.05
N LEU A 20 3.43 8.24 -21.06
CA LEU A 20 3.04 8.04 -22.47
C LEU A 20 3.20 6.55 -22.88
N PRO A 21 2.40 6.04 -23.87
CA PRO A 21 1.34 6.75 -24.60
C PRO A 21 -0.01 6.79 -23.84
N LEU A 22 -0.65 7.95 -23.87
CA LEU A 22 -2.00 8.08 -23.33
C LEU A 22 -3.00 7.26 -24.13
N LYS A 23 -3.89 6.57 -23.42
CA LYS A 23 -5.04 5.92 -24.04
C LYS A 23 -6.22 6.88 -24.10
N ASN A 24 -6.80 7.04 -25.28
CA ASN A 24 -7.94 7.91 -25.47
C ASN A 24 -9.16 7.40 -24.69
N ILE A 25 -9.85 8.33 -24.02
CA ILE A 25 -11.17 8.07 -23.47
C ILE A 25 -12.15 8.01 -24.65
N ILE A 26 -12.84 6.90 -24.84
CA ILE A 26 -13.78 6.71 -25.96
C ILE A 26 -15.00 7.58 -25.72
N ARG A 27 -15.67 7.44 -24.59
CA ARG A 27 -16.84 8.21 -24.15
C ARG A 27 -17.14 8.01 -22.67
N LYS A 28 -18.02 8.83 -22.13
CA LYS A 28 -18.59 8.63 -20.78
C LYS A 28 -19.57 7.44 -20.81
N MET A 29 -19.62 6.69 -19.72
CA MET A 29 -20.57 5.59 -19.49
C MET A 29 -22.02 6.12 -19.54
N ASN A 30 -22.88 5.44 -20.28
CA ASN A 30 -24.32 5.68 -20.32
C ASN A 30 -25.09 4.70 -19.41
N GLU A 31 -26.42 4.79 -19.37
CA GLU A 31 -27.26 3.95 -18.52
C GLU A 31 -27.20 2.46 -18.93
N ASP A 32 -27.15 2.17 -20.24
CA ASP A 32 -27.02 0.79 -20.75
C ASP A 32 -25.68 0.17 -20.35
N ASP A 33 -24.60 0.95 -20.35
CA ASP A 33 -23.29 0.50 -19.90
C ASP A 33 -23.31 0.19 -18.39
N GLN A 34 -24.02 1.01 -17.60
CA GLN A 34 -24.18 0.77 -16.16
C GLN A 34 -24.95 -0.52 -15.89
N GLU A 35 -26.05 -0.75 -16.61
CA GLU A 35 -26.82 -1.98 -16.48
C GLU A 35 -25.97 -3.21 -16.85
N THR A 36 -25.24 -3.10 -17.97
CA THR A 36 -24.31 -4.15 -18.42
C THR A 36 -23.21 -4.40 -17.38
N TYR A 37 -22.66 -3.34 -16.79
CA TYR A 37 -21.66 -3.47 -15.72
C TYR A 37 -22.20 -4.25 -14.51
N TYR A 38 -23.38 -3.88 -14.00
CA TYR A 38 -23.97 -4.58 -12.86
C TYR A 38 -24.39 -6.03 -13.18
N ARG A 39 -24.76 -6.32 -14.42
CA ARG A 39 -25.01 -7.69 -14.89
C ARG A 39 -23.71 -8.49 -14.88
N ASN A 40 -22.65 -7.92 -15.45
CA ASN A 40 -21.34 -8.57 -15.49
C ASN A 40 -20.76 -8.79 -14.08
N GLU A 41 -21.03 -7.89 -13.13
CA GLU A 41 -20.61 -8.06 -11.74
C GLU A 41 -21.30 -9.25 -11.06
N ARG A 42 -22.59 -9.47 -11.32
CA ARG A 42 -23.31 -10.66 -10.84
C ARG A 42 -22.77 -11.93 -11.48
N ASP A 43 -22.64 -11.93 -12.82
CA ASP A 43 -22.10 -13.08 -13.56
C ASP A 43 -20.64 -13.40 -13.13
N ALA A 44 -19.85 -12.40 -12.74
CA ALA A 44 -18.50 -12.58 -12.23
C ALA A 44 -18.47 -13.30 -10.87
N ASN A 45 -19.44 -13.02 -10.00
CA ASN A 45 -19.57 -13.74 -8.73
C ASN A 45 -19.91 -15.23 -8.96
N ASP A 46 -20.83 -15.51 -9.89
CA ASP A 46 -21.18 -16.90 -10.24
C ASP A 46 -19.99 -17.63 -10.88
N ALA A 47 -19.24 -16.95 -11.75
CA ALA A 47 -18.04 -17.48 -12.37
C ALA A 47 -16.93 -17.74 -11.34
N LEU A 48 -16.80 -16.88 -10.32
CA LEU A 48 -15.84 -17.05 -9.24
C LEU A 48 -16.17 -18.32 -8.42
N GLU A 49 -17.43 -18.51 -8.07
CA GLU A 49 -17.84 -19.69 -7.31
C GLU A 49 -17.66 -20.99 -8.13
N LEU A 50 -17.96 -20.95 -9.43
CA LEU A 50 -17.65 -22.06 -10.33
C LEU A 50 -16.13 -22.35 -10.34
N CYS A 51 -15.31 -21.32 -10.49
CA CYS A 51 -13.86 -21.48 -10.51
C CYS A 51 -13.33 -22.06 -9.19
N LYS A 52 -13.84 -21.61 -8.04
CA LYS A 52 -13.47 -22.16 -6.71
C LYS A 52 -13.76 -23.65 -6.61
N LYS A 53 -14.90 -24.11 -7.12
CA LYS A 53 -15.25 -25.55 -7.17
C LYS A 53 -14.25 -26.33 -8.01
N VAL A 54 -13.96 -25.85 -9.23
CA VAL A 54 -13.03 -26.52 -10.15
C VAL A 54 -11.60 -26.56 -9.59
N VAL A 55 -11.13 -25.46 -8.96
CA VAL A 55 -9.82 -25.39 -8.29
C VAL A 55 -9.74 -26.46 -7.18
N LYS A 56 -10.79 -26.58 -6.38
CA LYS A 56 -10.87 -27.59 -5.31
C LYS A 56 -10.89 -29.01 -5.86
N ASP A 57 -11.67 -29.28 -6.91
CA ASP A 57 -11.79 -30.59 -7.54
C ASP A 57 -10.48 -31.04 -8.19
N GLN A 58 -9.71 -30.09 -8.72
CA GLN A 58 -8.38 -30.34 -9.32
C GLN A 58 -7.23 -30.26 -8.31
N GLN A 59 -7.52 -29.97 -7.03
CA GLN A 59 -6.53 -29.87 -5.94
C GLN A 59 -5.39 -28.89 -6.27
N LEU A 60 -5.71 -27.75 -6.92
CA LEU A 60 -4.73 -26.73 -7.26
C LEU A 60 -4.42 -25.88 -6.02
N ASP A 61 -3.13 -25.71 -5.73
CA ASP A 61 -2.67 -24.88 -4.60
C ASP A 61 -2.64 -23.41 -4.99
N MET A 62 -3.84 -22.84 -5.12
CA MET A 62 -4.06 -21.44 -5.44
C MET A 62 -5.27 -20.89 -4.70
N ARG A 63 -5.21 -19.60 -4.36
CA ARG A 63 -6.31 -18.88 -3.74
C ARG A 63 -6.87 -17.86 -4.71
N LEU A 64 -8.13 -18.03 -5.09
CA LEU A 64 -8.85 -17.06 -5.91
C LEU A 64 -9.23 -15.85 -5.07
N VAL A 65 -8.95 -14.66 -5.58
CA VAL A 65 -9.20 -13.38 -4.91
C VAL A 65 -10.48 -12.73 -5.43
N ASN A 66 -10.54 -12.48 -6.72
CA ASN A 66 -11.73 -11.94 -7.37
C ASN A 66 -11.84 -12.39 -8.85
N CYS A 67 -12.97 -12.08 -9.45
CA CYS A 67 -13.25 -12.29 -10.85
C CYS A 67 -13.89 -11.04 -11.44
N GLU A 68 -13.56 -10.71 -12.69
CA GLU A 68 -14.16 -9.58 -13.40
C GLU A 68 -14.32 -9.88 -14.89
N TYR A 69 -15.44 -9.46 -15.47
CA TYR A 69 -15.65 -9.44 -16.89
C TYR A 69 -15.29 -8.08 -17.49
N THR A 70 -14.75 -8.08 -18.71
CA THR A 70 -14.72 -6.84 -19.52
C THR A 70 -16.15 -6.39 -19.82
N LEU A 71 -16.36 -5.08 -20.06
CA LEU A 71 -17.69 -4.53 -20.28
C LEU A 71 -18.43 -5.23 -21.45
N ASP A 72 -17.70 -5.53 -22.53
CA ASP A 72 -18.20 -6.27 -23.71
C ASP A 72 -18.34 -7.77 -23.48
N LYS A 73 -18.02 -8.26 -22.29
CA LYS A 73 -18.05 -9.67 -21.90
C LYS A 73 -17.21 -10.61 -22.79
N SER A 74 -16.28 -10.06 -23.56
CA SER A 74 -15.38 -10.83 -24.42
C SER A 74 -14.36 -11.64 -23.65
N LYS A 75 -14.06 -11.23 -22.42
CA LYS A 75 -13.03 -11.82 -21.56
C LYS A 75 -13.45 -11.80 -20.09
N VAL A 76 -13.06 -12.86 -19.38
CA VAL A 76 -13.16 -12.95 -17.92
C VAL A 76 -11.76 -13.11 -17.32
N ILE A 77 -11.46 -12.32 -16.29
CA ILE A 77 -10.18 -12.28 -15.61
C ILE A 77 -10.36 -12.81 -14.20
N PHE A 78 -9.61 -13.84 -13.83
CA PHE A 78 -9.55 -14.36 -12.48
C PHE A 78 -8.22 -13.94 -11.84
N ASN A 79 -8.28 -13.12 -10.80
CA ASN A 79 -7.12 -12.77 -10.00
C ASN A 79 -6.93 -13.79 -8.88
N PHE A 80 -5.72 -14.29 -8.73
CA PHE A 80 -5.38 -15.31 -7.76
C PHE A 80 -3.99 -15.07 -7.14
N THR A 81 -3.76 -15.64 -5.97
CA THR A 81 -2.44 -15.76 -5.35
C THR A 81 -2.03 -17.23 -5.28
N ALA A 82 -0.74 -17.49 -5.45
CA ALA A 82 -0.12 -18.80 -5.29
C ALA A 82 1.37 -18.62 -4.95
N ASP A 83 1.91 -19.53 -4.15
CA ASP A 83 3.33 -19.51 -3.78
C ASP A 83 4.20 -20.07 -4.90
N ASP A 84 3.72 -21.14 -5.55
CA ASP A 84 4.44 -21.83 -6.62
C ASP A 84 3.79 -21.66 -8.00
N ARG A 85 4.49 -22.15 -9.02
CA ARG A 85 4.01 -22.17 -10.40
C ARG A 85 2.97 -23.28 -10.58
N ILE A 86 1.78 -22.91 -11.04
CA ILE A 86 0.65 -23.81 -11.23
C ILE A 86 0.41 -24.14 -12.71
N ASP A 87 0.01 -25.38 -13.00
CA ASP A 87 -0.43 -25.80 -14.32
C ASP A 87 -1.95 -25.60 -14.49
N PHE A 88 -2.32 -24.57 -15.20
CA PHE A 88 -3.72 -24.18 -15.41
C PHE A 88 -4.42 -24.80 -16.60
N ARG A 89 -3.74 -25.65 -17.40
CA ARG A 89 -4.29 -26.13 -18.69
C ARG A 89 -5.65 -26.82 -18.55
N LYS A 90 -5.81 -27.66 -17.53
CA LYS A 90 -7.08 -28.34 -17.23
C LYS A 90 -8.15 -27.35 -16.71
N LEU A 91 -7.77 -26.45 -15.82
CA LEU A 91 -8.65 -25.42 -15.25
C LEU A 91 -9.22 -24.54 -16.36
N VAL A 92 -8.34 -23.96 -17.19
CA VAL A 92 -8.76 -23.09 -18.31
C VAL A 92 -9.71 -23.80 -19.28
N LYS A 93 -9.46 -25.08 -19.60
CA LYS A 93 -10.33 -25.85 -20.49
C LYS A 93 -11.75 -26.02 -19.91
N VAL A 94 -11.85 -26.37 -18.63
CA VAL A 94 -13.15 -26.53 -17.95
C VAL A 94 -13.88 -25.21 -17.87
N LEU A 95 -13.20 -24.12 -17.48
CA LEU A 95 -13.80 -22.78 -17.39
C LEU A 95 -14.27 -22.28 -18.76
N ALA A 96 -13.46 -22.44 -19.81
CA ALA A 96 -13.83 -22.03 -21.17
C ALA A 96 -15.06 -22.77 -21.70
N GLN A 97 -15.21 -24.06 -21.39
CA GLN A 97 -16.39 -24.84 -21.76
C GLN A 97 -17.68 -24.34 -21.07
N ASN A 98 -17.58 -23.97 -19.80
CA ASN A 98 -18.72 -23.51 -19.00
C ASN A 98 -19.08 -22.05 -19.29
N LEU A 99 -18.10 -21.16 -19.31
CA LEU A 99 -18.31 -19.71 -19.41
C LEU A 99 -18.39 -19.21 -20.86
N LYS A 100 -17.96 -20.02 -21.84
CA LYS A 100 -17.94 -19.70 -23.29
C LYS A 100 -17.30 -18.35 -23.61
N THR A 101 -16.32 -17.95 -22.81
CA THR A 101 -15.65 -16.65 -22.85
C THR A 101 -14.13 -16.89 -22.76
N ARG A 102 -13.32 -15.97 -23.25
CA ARG A 102 -11.87 -16.05 -23.10
C ARG A 102 -11.47 -15.93 -21.62
N ILE A 103 -10.76 -16.93 -21.12
CA ILE A 103 -10.28 -16.99 -19.73
C ILE A 103 -8.89 -16.38 -19.64
N GLU A 104 -8.72 -15.44 -18.71
CA GLU A 104 -7.42 -14.90 -18.31
C GLU A 104 -7.22 -15.18 -16.83
N LEU A 105 -6.12 -15.86 -16.48
CA LEU A 105 -5.69 -16.09 -15.11
C LEU A 105 -4.54 -15.16 -14.80
N ARG A 106 -4.70 -14.30 -13.79
CA ARG A 106 -3.69 -13.31 -13.38
C ARG A 106 -3.22 -13.58 -11.97
N GLN A 107 -1.97 -13.98 -11.83
CA GLN A 107 -1.36 -14.07 -10.52
C GLN A 107 -1.06 -12.65 -10.01
N ILE A 108 -1.49 -12.36 -8.81
CA ILE A 108 -1.30 -11.07 -8.14
C ILE A 108 -0.47 -11.24 -6.87
N GLY A 109 0.22 -10.18 -6.47
CA GLY A 109 0.98 -10.17 -5.23
C GLY A 109 0.08 -9.96 -4.00
N VAL A 110 0.57 -10.34 -2.82
CA VAL A 110 -0.16 -10.21 -1.53
C VAL A 110 -0.60 -8.77 -1.21
N ARG A 111 0.13 -7.77 -1.70
CA ARG A 111 -0.25 -6.35 -1.52
C ARG A 111 -1.39 -5.97 -2.48
N ASP A 112 -1.37 -6.48 -3.71
CA ASP A 112 -2.45 -6.25 -4.66
C ASP A 112 -3.73 -6.97 -4.21
N GLU A 113 -3.60 -8.16 -3.62
CA GLU A 113 -4.71 -8.84 -2.95
C GLU A 113 -5.29 -7.95 -1.84
N ALA A 114 -4.46 -7.45 -0.92
CA ALA A 114 -4.90 -6.56 0.14
C ALA A 114 -5.53 -5.25 -0.41
N LYS A 115 -5.01 -4.72 -1.53
CA LYS A 115 -5.57 -3.55 -2.23
C LYS A 115 -6.96 -3.82 -2.79
N LEU A 116 -7.21 -5.01 -3.34
CA LEU A 116 -8.50 -5.42 -3.91
C LEU A 116 -9.54 -5.70 -2.82
N LEU A 117 -9.16 -6.40 -1.77
CA LEU A 117 -10.04 -6.74 -0.64
C LEU A 117 -10.35 -5.52 0.23
N GLY A 118 -9.43 -4.57 0.31
CA GLY A 118 -9.55 -3.44 1.24
C GLY A 118 -9.36 -3.86 2.69
N GLY A 119 -9.82 -3.01 3.61
CA GLY A 119 -9.77 -3.27 5.05
C GLY A 119 -9.18 -2.12 5.85
N ILE A 120 -8.90 -2.39 7.12
CA ILE A 120 -8.36 -1.45 8.10
C ILE A 120 -6.90 -1.83 8.40
N GLY A 121 -6.02 -0.86 8.36
CA GLY A 121 -4.61 -1.01 8.73
C GLY A 121 -4.39 -1.06 10.25
N PRO A 122 -3.18 -1.42 10.71
CA PRO A 122 -2.84 -1.40 12.14
C PRO A 122 -2.94 -0.01 12.78
N CYS A 123 -2.95 1.06 11.97
CA CYS A 123 -3.19 2.44 12.40
C CYS A 123 -4.67 2.81 12.58
N GLY A 124 -5.62 1.88 12.36
CA GLY A 124 -7.06 2.12 12.47
C GLY A 124 -7.69 2.85 11.27
N ARG A 125 -6.92 3.19 10.22
CA ARG A 125 -7.41 3.81 8.99
C ARG A 125 -7.57 2.79 7.88
N SER A 126 -8.36 3.11 6.85
CA SER A 126 -8.43 2.31 5.62
C SER A 126 -7.05 2.12 5.01
N LEU A 127 -6.81 0.96 4.39
CA LEU A 127 -5.50 0.63 3.80
C LEU A 127 -5.06 1.70 2.81
N CYS A 128 -3.82 2.20 2.95
CA CYS A 128 -3.24 3.21 2.05
C CYS A 128 -3.28 2.73 0.59
N CYS A 129 -2.97 1.45 0.35
CA CYS A 129 -2.99 0.85 -0.99
C CYS A 129 -4.37 0.81 -1.63
N SER A 130 -5.45 0.71 -0.86
CA SER A 130 -6.83 0.72 -1.39
C SER A 130 -7.41 2.13 -1.52
N THR A 131 -6.77 3.15 -0.94
CA THR A 131 -7.27 4.53 -0.91
C THR A 131 -6.51 5.47 -1.83
N PHE A 132 -5.32 5.91 -1.45
CA PHE A 132 -4.60 6.99 -2.14
C PHE A 132 -3.24 6.56 -2.73
N LEU A 133 -2.62 5.49 -2.18
CA LEU A 133 -1.30 5.04 -2.59
C LEU A 133 -1.43 4.07 -3.78
N GLY A 134 -1.26 4.59 -5.00
CA GLY A 134 -1.40 3.83 -6.24
C GLY A 134 -0.17 3.00 -6.57
N ASP A 135 0.99 3.63 -6.53
CA ASP A 135 2.28 3.07 -6.85
C ASP A 135 3.06 2.66 -5.60
N PHE A 136 3.94 1.69 -5.76
CA PHE A 136 4.69 1.12 -4.65
C PHE A 136 6.18 1.21 -4.90
N GLU A 137 6.83 2.00 -4.08
CA GLU A 137 8.28 2.05 -4.01
C GLU A 137 8.83 1.00 -3.02
N PRO A 138 10.09 0.59 -3.17
CA PRO A 138 10.76 -0.29 -2.22
C PRO A 138 10.80 0.32 -0.82
N VAL A 139 10.44 -0.48 0.19
CA VAL A 139 10.49 -0.09 1.60
C VAL A 139 11.63 -0.83 2.28
N SER A 140 12.45 -0.13 3.06
CA SER A 140 13.57 -0.70 3.80
C SER A 140 13.34 -0.67 5.32
N ILE A 141 14.03 -1.57 6.04
CA ILE A 141 14.04 -1.57 7.52
C ILE A 141 14.70 -0.30 8.06
N LYS A 142 15.63 0.32 7.29
CA LYS A 142 16.24 1.59 7.67
C LYS A 142 15.18 2.67 7.88
N MET A 143 14.21 2.79 6.98
CA MET A 143 13.10 3.75 7.10
C MET A 143 12.32 3.59 8.42
N ALA A 144 12.10 2.36 8.87
CA ALA A 144 11.46 2.11 10.16
C ALA A 144 12.32 2.56 11.36
N LYS A 145 13.66 2.42 11.26
CA LYS A 145 14.59 2.92 12.28
C LYS A 145 14.61 4.45 12.30
N ASP A 146 14.70 5.06 11.13
CA ASP A 146 14.75 6.52 10.99
C ASP A 146 13.46 7.19 11.50
N GLN A 147 12.34 6.45 11.47
CA GLN A 147 11.05 6.86 12.05
C GLN A 147 10.84 6.43 13.51
N ASN A 148 11.91 6.01 14.20
CA ASN A 148 11.87 5.56 15.61
C ASN A 148 10.86 4.43 15.91
N LEU A 149 10.53 3.59 14.91
CA LEU A 149 9.63 2.47 15.10
C LEU A 149 10.37 1.24 15.66
N SER A 150 9.69 0.54 16.57
CA SER A 150 10.19 -0.76 17.03
C SER A 150 10.29 -1.73 15.85
N LEU A 151 11.43 -2.41 15.72
CA LEU A 151 11.68 -3.40 14.65
C LEU A 151 10.91 -4.71 14.82
N ASN A 152 9.95 -4.75 15.74
CA ASN A 152 9.07 -5.91 15.87
C ASN A 152 8.26 -6.09 14.57
N PRO A 153 8.32 -7.25 13.90
CA PRO A 153 7.59 -7.52 12.66
C PRO A 153 6.11 -7.17 12.73
N THR A 154 5.46 -7.37 13.88
CA THR A 154 4.03 -7.04 14.08
C THR A 154 3.76 -5.54 14.05
N LYS A 155 4.76 -4.70 14.29
CA LYS A 155 4.64 -3.23 14.33
C LYS A 155 5.00 -2.55 13.00
N ILE A 156 5.85 -3.20 12.19
CA ILE A 156 6.35 -2.65 10.93
C ILE A 156 5.75 -3.33 9.69
N SER A 157 4.93 -4.39 9.86
CA SER A 157 4.25 -5.07 8.77
C SER A 157 2.83 -4.56 8.58
N GLY A 158 2.44 -4.36 7.33
CA GLY A 158 1.07 -4.06 6.96
C GLY A 158 0.18 -5.30 6.94
N ALA A 159 -1.12 -5.11 6.68
CA ALA A 159 -2.10 -6.19 6.56
C ALA A 159 -1.73 -7.23 5.48
N CYS A 160 -0.94 -6.85 4.48
CA CYS A 160 -0.42 -7.74 3.44
C CYS A 160 0.82 -8.57 3.86
N GLY A 161 1.28 -8.47 5.11
CA GLY A 161 2.48 -9.15 5.63
C GLY A 161 3.82 -8.56 5.17
N ARG A 162 3.84 -7.58 4.26
CA ARG A 162 5.07 -6.86 3.86
C ARG A 162 5.26 -5.61 4.71
N LEU A 163 6.47 -5.01 4.67
CA LEU A 163 6.71 -3.72 5.33
C LEU A 163 5.65 -2.69 4.93
N MET A 164 5.23 -1.89 5.89
CA MET A 164 4.20 -0.86 5.70
C MET A 164 4.62 0.16 4.64
N CYS A 165 3.76 0.38 3.65
CA CYS A 165 4.03 1.33 2.56
C CYS A 165 4.04 2.80 3.03
N CYS A 166 3.39 3.12 4.15
CA CYS A 166 3.44 4.45 4.74
C CYS A 166 4.85 4.82 5.22
N LEU A 167 5.71 3.83 5.57
CA LEU A 167 7.11 4.10 5.92
C LEU A 167 7.84 4.83 4.79
N LYS A 168 7.67 4.40 3.54
CA LYS A 168 8.28 5.11 2.40
C LYS A 168 7.54 6.41 2.09
N TYR A 169 6.22 6.41 2.19
CA TYR A 169 5.41 7.60 1.91
C TYR A 169 5.77 8.79 2.81
N GLU A 170 6.12 8.51 4.07
CA GLU A 170 6.47 9.52 5.06
C GLU A 170 7.99 9.77 5.16
N ASN A 171 8.81 8.92 4.53
CA ASN A 171 10.27 8.90 4.71
C ASN A 171 10.94 10.25 4.43
N ASP A 172 10.55 10.89 3.34
CA ASP A 172 11.19 12.13 2.88
C ASP A 172 10.98 13.26 3.91
N TYR A 173 9.78 13.30 4.53
CA TYR A 173 9.52 14.23 5.64
C TYR A 173 10.40 13.95 6.88
N TYR A 174 10.55 12.65 7.23
CA TYR A 174 11.41 12.27 8.35
C TYR A 174 12.89 12.56 8.08
N GLU A 175 13.36 12.36 6.84
CA GLU A 175 14.73 12.70 6.45
C GLU A 175 14.97 14.21 6.53
N GLU A 176 14.04 15.03 6.04
CA GLU A 176 14.12 16.49 6.12
C GLU A 176 14.11 16.97 7.58
N ALA A 177 13.16 16.53 8.38
CA ALA A 177 13.06 16.90 9.79
C ALA A 177 14.30 16.44 10.59
N ARG A 178 14.86 15.28 10.24
CA ARG A 178 16.08 14.76 10.89
C ARG A 178 17.31 15.65 10.67
N THR A 179 17.42 16.32 9.52
CA THR A 179 18.54 17.26 9.24
C THR A 179 18.52 18.49 10.14
N GLN A 180 17.40 18.81 10.75
CA GLN A 180 17.24 19.95 11.64
C GLN A 180 17.62 19.63 13.11
N LEU A 181 17.82 18.35 13.44
CA LEU A 181 18.06 17.89 14.79
C LEU A 181 19.52 17.43 14.98
N PRO A 182 20.13 17.63 16.16
CA PRO A 182 21.43 17.08 16.49
C PRO A 182 21.39 15.55 16.56
N ASP A 183 22.57 14.92 16.63
CA ASP A 183 22.64 13.47 16.79
C ASP A 183 22.43 13.04 18.25
N VAL A 184 21.89 11.82 18.43
CA VAL A 184 21.84 11.23 19.77
C VAL A 184 23.25 11.00 20.27
N GLY A 185 23.57 11.62 21.40
CA GLY A 185 24.91 11.59 21.99
C GLY A 185 25.63 12.93 21.95
N ASP A 186 25.17 13.89 21.16
CA ASP A 186 25.74 15.23 21.08
C ASP A 186 25.55 15.99 22.38
N MET A 187 26.54 16.87 22.66
CA MET A 187 26.48 17.81 23.76
C MET A 187 25.92 19.14 23.28
N ILE A 188 24.91 19.64 23.95
CA ILE A 188 24.24 20.89 23.59
C ILE A 188 24.11 21.80 24.81
N GLN A 189 23.96 23.11 24.54
CA GLN A 189 23.63 24.10 25.56
C GLN A 189 22.11 24.29 25.57
N THR A 190 21.52 24.10 26.74
CA THR A 190 20.10 24.38 27.01
C THR A 190 19.97 25.56 27.97
N PRO A 191 18.79 26.15 28.15
CA PRO A 191 18.57 27.17 29.16
C PRO A 191 18.89 26.72 30.59
N ASP A 192 18.78 25.43 30.86
CA ASP A 192 19.01 24.83 32.17
C ASP A 192 20.44 24.26 32.35
N GLY A 193 21.31 24.42 31.35
CA GLY A 193 22.73 24.02 31.42
C GLY A 193 23.15 23.10 30.26
N HIS A 194 24.40 22.60 30.38
CA HIS A 194 24.92 21.65 29.39
C HIS A 194 24.31 20.27 29.58
N GLY A 195 23.93 19.66 28.47
CA GLY A 195 23.33 18.35 28.51
C GLY A 195 23.66 17.50 27.29
N LYS A 196 23.43 16.21 27.43
CA LYS A 196 23.64 15.22 26.37
C LYS A 196 22.30 14.82 25.77
N VAL A 197 22.19 14.85 24.45
CA VAL A 197 21.00 14.35 23.72
C VAL A 197 20.90 12.85 23.90
N ILE A 198 19.78 12.37 24.43
CA ILE A 198 19.50 10.94 24.67
C ILE A 198 18.37 10.38 23.84
N GLY A 199 17.53 11.23 23.25
CA GLY A 199 16.42 10.83 22.38
C GLY A 199 15.94 11.98 21.52
N LEU A 200 15.27 11.66 20.41
CA LEU A 200 14.76 12.62 19.46
C LEU A 200 13.28 12.34 19.18
N ASN A 201 12.48 13.40 19.12
CA ASN A 201 11.13 13.38 18.57
C ASN A 201 11.15 14.13 17.25
N ILE A 202 11.24 13.37 16.14
CA ILE A 202 11.45 13.93 14.81
C ILE A 202 10.23 14.73 14.35
N LEU A 203 9.00 14.29 14.73
CA LEU A 203 7.77 14.93 14.29
C LEU A 203 7.55 16.30 14.93
N ASP A 204 7.93 16.45 16.19
CA ASP A 204 7.81 17.70 16.96
C ASP A 204 9.08 18.58 16.90
N ILE A 205 10.10 18.08 16.18
CA ILE A 205 11.45 18.71 16.10
C ILE A 205 11.94 19.07 17.52
N SER A 206 11.82 18.08 18.43
CA SER A 206 12.22 18.18 19.83
C SER A 206 13.18 17.06 20.23
N MET A 207 13.86 17.23 21.33
CA MET A 207 14.83 16.27 21.83
C MET A 207 14.79 16.13 23.33
N GLN A 208 15.10 14.94 23.80
CA GLN A 208 15.31 14.64 25.22
C GLN A 208 16.77 14.81 25.56
N VAL A 209 17.03 15.66 26.53
CA VAL A 209 18.39 16.03 26.98
C VAL A 209 18.58 15.65 28.44
N LYS A 210 19.67 14.92 28.71
CA LYS A 210 20.11 14.63 30.06
C LYS A 210 21.13 15.68 30.51
N ILE A 211 20.71 16.56 31.43
CA ILE A 211 21.54 17.62 32.00
C ILE A 211 22.31 17.07 33.20
N GLU A 212 23.56 17.50 33.37
CA GLU A 212 24.35 17.14 34.55
C GLU A 212 23.73 17.71 35.80
N GLY A 213 23.46 16.84 36.79
CA GLY A 213 22.85 17.24 38.06
C GLY A 213 21.34 17.09 38.13
N LEU A 214 20.66 16.77 37.04
CA LEU A 214 19.23 16.44 37.03
C LEU A 214 19.01 14.93 36.91
N GLU A 215 18.10 14.40 37.73
CA GLU A 215 17.75 12.96 37.68
C GLU A 215 16.92 12.58 36.45
N GLN A 216 16.09 13.51 35.99
CA GLN A 216 15.17 13.24 34.85
C GLN A 216 15.61 14.02 33.60
N PRO A 217 15.53 13.42 32.42
CA PRO A 217 15.75 14.13 31.16
C PRO A 217 14.63 15.16 30.93
N LEU A 218 15.01 16.29 30.37
CA LEU A 218 14.06 17.35 29.97
C LEU A 218 13.92 17.34 28.44
N GLU A 219 12.76 17.81 27.98
CA GLU A 219 12.45 17.93 26.55
C GLU A 219 12.61 19.40 26.12
N TYR A 220 13.37 19.62 25.03
CA TYR A 220 13.59 20.93 24.43
C TYR A 220 13.28 20.91 22.95
N LYS A 221 12.75 22.00 22.45
CA LYS A 221 12.63 22.25 21.00
C LYS A 221 13.93 22.78 20.43
N MET A 222 14.14 22.64 19.13
CA MET A 222 15.33 23.12 18.45
C MET A 222 15.55 24.63 18.62
N GLU A 223 14.47 25.41 18.73
CA GLU A 223 14.50 26.88 18.90
C GLU A 223 15.07 27.32 20.26
N GLU A 224 15.12 26.43 21.26
CA GLU A 224 15.48 26.72 22.64
C GLU A 224 16.94 26.36 22.94
N ILE A 225 17.69 25.83 21.99
CA ILE A 225 19.03 25.29 22.21
C ILE A 225 20.08 25.91 21.28
N GLU A 226 21.33 25.89 21.73
CA GLU A 226 22.51 26.18 20.92
C GLU A 226 23.34 24.89 20.74
N VAL A 227 23.59 24.51 19.49
CA VAL A 227 24.42 23.33 19.16
C VAL A 227 25.87 23.76 19.07
N PHE A 228 26.73 23.15 19.87
CA PHE A 228 28.19 23.33 19.75
C PHE A 228 28.71 22.41 18.64
N ASN A 229 29.16 23.01 17.54
CA ASN A 229 29.88 22.32 16.47
C ASN A 229 31.34 22.02 16.90
#